data_22ec976834ea2577a3cc278bc11a70b4
#
_entry.id   22ec976834ea2577a3cc278bc11a70b4
#
_cell.length_a   1.000
_cell.length_b   1.000
_cell.length_c   1.000
_cell.angle_alpha   90.00
_cell.angle_beta   90.00
_cell.angle_gamma   90.00
#
_symmetry.space_group_name_H-M   'P 1'
#
loop_
_entity.id
_entity.type
_entity.pdbx_description
1 polymer ?
#
loop_
_entity_poly.entity_id
_entity_poly.type
_entity_poly.pdbx_seq_one_letter_code
_entity_poly.pdbx_strand_id
1 'polypeptide(L)'
;MVAEGEKVSNKLRDELQAVLNNANLQAFFRVLRAGESSQNDDAYRTQVGGKILPSLTDHPRERIYIPSLKLWSTAAGAYQFLQGTWDECAKALGLTDFGKESQDLAAAFLIRRRGAMPDVLAGRLQAAIAKCAKEWASLPGSPYGQPVRTMSQAKATYEEYGGINEAIPSIKPGVPMLPLIPAIISAFLPKLIEAVPKLTEIFPGGSEVAQRNVKAATLVFDIAKEALHA
;
A
#
# COMPACT_ATOMS: atom_id res chain seq x y z
N MET A 1 -29.92 -6.46 9.85
CA MET A 1 -29.17 -5.66 8.85
C MET A 1 -28.01 -4.87 9.46
N VAL A 2 -28.15 -4.20 10.61
CA VAL A 2 -27.08 -3.45 11.27
C VAL A 2 -25.89 -4.36 11.66
N ALA A 3 -26.16 -5.54 12.23
CA ALA A 3 -25.11 -6.48 12.68
C ALA A 3 -24.23 -7.09 11.55
N GLU A 4 -24.75 -7.17 10.34
CA GLU A 4 -24.01 -7.76 9.21
C GLU A 4 -23.07 -6.75 8.56
N GLY A 5 -23.49 -5.49 8.43
CA GLY A 5 -22.64 -4.39 7.96
C GLY A 5 -21.50 -4.10 8.91
N GLU A 6 -21.72 -4.18 10.22
CA GLU A 6 -20.68 -4.00 11.24
C GLU A 6 -19.64 -5.13 11.23
N LYS A 7 -20.05 -6.38 11.03
CA LYS A 7 -19.15 -7.52 10.87
C LYS A 7 -18.25 -7.39 9.63
N VAL A 8 -18.80 -6.92 8.51
CA VAL A 8 -18.04 -6.71 7.27
C VAL A 8 -17.02 -5.59 7.45
N SER A 9 -17.41 -4.48 8.07
CA SER A 9 -16.54 -3.34 8.38
C SER A 9 -15.37 -3.78 9.29
N ASN A 10 -15.66 -4.53 10.36
CA ASN A 10 -14.64 -5.02 11.28
C ASN A 10 -13.66 -5.97 10.59
N LYS A 11 -14.15 -6.92 9.78
CA LYS A 11 -13.29 -7.84 9.03
C LYS A 11 -12.34 -7.10 8.09
N LEU A 12 -12.85 -6.12 7.34
CA LEU A 12 -12.03 -5.33 6.41
C LEU A 12 -10.97 -4.53 7.16
N ARG A 13 -11.33 -3.90 8.28
CA ARG A 13 -10.41 -3.18 9.13
C ARG A 13 -9.31 -4.10 9.67
N ASP A 14 -9.65 -5.28 10.18
CA ASP A 14 -8.70 -6.24 10.73
C ASP A 14 -7.72 -6.75 9.66
N GLU A 15 -8.20 -7.00 8.43
CA GLU A 15 -7.34 -7.36 7.30
C GLU A 15 -6.32 -6.26 6.96
N LEU A 16 -6.73 -4.99 7.00
CA LEU A 16 -5.84 -3.86 6.76
C LEU A 16 -4.87 -3.65 7.92
N GLN A 17 -5.36 -3.77 9.17
CA GLN A 17 -4.57 -3.66 10.38
C GLN A 17 -3.40 -4.67 10.37
N ALA A 18 -3.65 -5.90 9.92
CA ALA A 18 -2.63 -6.95 9.85
C ALA A 18 -1.45 -6.59 8.93
N VAL A 19 -1.63 -5.71 7.95
CA VAL A 19 -0.57 -5.31 7.02
C VAL A 19 0.03 -3.94 7.32
N LEU A 20 -0.52 -3.16 8.25
CA LEU A 20 -0.04 -1.79 8.53
C LEU A 20 1.46 -1.74 8.87
N ASN A 21 1.99 -2.75 9.56
CA ASN A 21 3.40 -2.80 9.95
C ASN A 21 4.33 -3.34 8.84
N ASN A 22 3.80 -3.62 7.64
CA ASN A 22 4.64 -4.03 6.52
C ASN A 22 5.58 -2.90 6.10
N ALA A 23 6.88 -3.16 5.99
CA ALA A 23 7.89 -2.14 5.71
C ALA A 23 7.63 -1.42 4.36
N ASN A 24 7.24 -2.16 3.32
CA ASN A 24 6.93 -1.59 2.02
C ASN A 24 5.68 -0.70 2.06
N LEU A 25 4.67 -1.05 2.83
CA LEU A 25 3.48 -0.21 3.02
C LEU A 25 3.83 1.06 3.79
N GLN A 26 4.62 0.96 4.86
CA GLN A 26 5.08 2.13 5.62
C GLN A 26 5.94 3.08 4.75
N ALA A 27 6.85 2.53 3.94
CA ALA A 27 7.62 3.32 2.98
C ALA A 27 6.72 3.97 1.90
N PHE A 28 5.69 3.27 1.43
CA PHE A 28 4.73 3.82 0.48
C PHE A 28 3.89 4.96 1.10
N PHE A 29 3.49 4.84 2.37
CA PHE A 29 2.87 5.94 3.10
C PHE A 29 3.76 7.19 3.12
N ARG A 30 5.09 7.04 3.26
CA ARG A 30 6.02 8.17 3.17
C ARG A 30 6.06 8.79 1.78
N VAL A 31 5.96 7.97 0.73
CA VAL A 31 5.85 8.48 -0.65
C VAL A 31 4.58 9.33 -0.81
N LEU A 32 3.43 8.89 -0.32
CA LEU A 32 2.18 9.65 -0.35
C LEU A 32 2.32 10.96 0.43
N ARG A 33 2.76 10.89 1.69
CA ARG A 33 2.91 12.07 2.56
C ARG A 33 3.89 13.10 2.00
N ALA A 34 4.97 12.66 1.35
CA ALA A 34 5.97 13.58 0.76
C ALA A 34 5.40 14.50 -0.33
N GLY A 35 4.28 14.13 -0.94
CA GLY A 35 3.57 14.94 -1.91
C GLY A 35 2.39 15.73 -1.35
N GLU A 36 1.82 15.26 -0.24
CA GLU A 36 0.56 15.80 0.30
C GLU A 36 0.77 16.63 1.58
N SER A 37 1.79 16.31 2.38
CA SER A 37 2.00 16.94 3.69
C SER A 37 3.49 16.93 4.11
N SER A 38 3.77 16.83 5.40
CA SER A 38 5.12 16.67 5.95
C SER A 38 5.45 15.21 6.28
N GLN A 39 6.71 14.95 6.65
CA GLN A 39 7.18 13.61 7.04
C GLN A 39 7.15 13.37 8.56
N ASN A 40 6.91 14.40 9.36
CA ASN A 40 6.77 14.32 10.81
C ASN A 40 5.32 14.03 11.25
N ASP A 41 5.07 13.90 12.53
CA ASP A 41 3.74 13.60 13.07
C ASP A 41 2.75 14.76 12.95
N ASP A 42 3.22 16.01 12.74
CA ASP A 42 2.34 17.16 12.48
C ASP A 42 1.56 16.99 11.17
N ALA A 43 2.04 16.15 10.25
CA ALA A 43 1.31 15.80 9.04
C ALA A 43 -0.13 15.38 9.34
N TYR A 44 -0.33 14.54 10.36
CA TYR A 44 -1.66 14.03 10.72
C TYR A 44 -2.61 15.11 11.22
N ARG A 45 -2.06 16.25 11.63
CA ARG A 45 -2.80 17.42 12.13
C ARG A 45 -2.84 18.59 11.12
N THR A 46 -2.21 18.45 9.96
CA THR A 46 -2.09 19.54 8.99
C THR A 46 -3.33 19.60 8.10
N GLN A 47 -4.04 20.73 8.12
CA GLN A 47 -5.08 21.06 7.16
C GLN A 47 -4.46 21.75 5.94
N VAL A 48 -5.11 21.66 4.79
CA VAL A 48 -4.71 22.40 3.60
C VAL A 48 -4.53 23.89 3.94
N GLY A 49 -3.46 24.50 3.43
CA GLY A 49 -3.05 25.87 3.82
C GLY A 49 -2.14 25.93 5.05
N GLY A 50 -1.77 24.78 5.65
CA GLY A 50 -0.76 24.69 6.71
C GLY A 50 -1.28 24.92 8.14
N LYS A 51 -2.60 25.07 8.34
CA LYS A 51 -3.19 25.18 9.67
C LYS A 51 -3.05 23.85 10.43
N ILE A 52 -2.63 23.93 11.69
CA ILE A 52 -2.56 22.76 12.58
C ILE A 52 -3.88 22.61 13.33
N LEU A 53 -4.48 21.43 13.22
CA LEU A 53 -5.73 21.09 13.89
C LEU A 53 -5.52 20.95 15.40
N PRO A 54 -6.39 21.54 16.23
CA PRO A 54 -6.30 21.43 17.69
C PRO A 54 -6.70 20.04 18.18
N SER A 55 -7.51 19.32 17.42
CA SER A 55 -8.04 17.99 17.76
C SER A 55 -8.08 17.09 16.53
N LEU A 56 -8.02 15.78 16.77
CA LEU A 56 -8.18 14.70 15.80
C LEU A 56 -9.40 13.81 16.14
N THR A 57 -10.40 14.36 16.80
CA THR A 57 -11.65 13.63 17.11
C THR A 57 -12.49 13.34 15.86
N ASP A 58 -12.38 14.19 14.84
CA ASP A 58 -13.00 13.99 13.52
C ASP A 58 -12.26 14.82 12.46
N HIS A 59 -12.52 14.55 11.19
CA HIS A 59 -12.07 15.35 10.06
C HIS A 59 -12.63 16.80 10.21
N PRO A 60 -11.81 17.85 9.99
CA PRO A 60 -12.21 19.22 10.29
C PRO A 60 -13.39 19.73 9.45
N ARG A 61 -13.63 19.16 8.27
CA ARG A 61 -14.73 19.48 7.33
C ARG A 61 -14.76 20.98 6.91
N GLU A 62 -13.72 21.74 7.29
CA GLU A 62 -13.59 23.17 7.01
C GLU A 62 -13.13 23.37 5.55
N ARG A 63 -13.82 24.25 4.83
CA ARG A 63 -13.45 24.61 3.46
C ARG A 63 -12.46 25.77 3.49
N ILE A 64 -11.29 25.55 2.91
CA ILE A 64 -10.22 26.54 2.78
C ILE A 64 -10.08 26.92 1.30
N TYR A 65 -10.07 28.23 1.01
CA TYR A 65 -9.80 28.72 -0.33
C TYR A 65 -8.31 28.68 -0.62
N ILE A 66 -7.93 28.09 -1.75
CA ILE A 66 -6.55 27.99 -2.22
C ILE A 66 -6.36 28.97 -3.39
N PRO A 67 -5.75 30.16 -3.16
CA PRO A 67 -5.67 31.22 -4.18
C PRO A 67 -4.90 30.76 -5.44
N SER A 68 -3.82 29.99 -5.27
CA SER A 68 -2.99 29.50 -6.38
C SER A 68 -3.72 28.56 -7.33
N LEU A 69 -4.72 27.81 -6.84
CA LEU A 69 -5.52 26.87 -7.60
C LEU A 69 -6.94 27.40 -7.90
N LYS A 70 -7.29 28.56 -7.35
CA LYS A 70 -8.62 29.19 -7.43
C LYS A 70 -9.77 28.23 -7.07
N LEU A 71 -9.56 27.39 -6.07
CA LEU A 71 -10.54 26.41 -5.63
C LEU A 71 -10.66 26.34 -4.10
N TRP A 72 -11.78 25.80 -3.63
CA TRP A 72 -12.01 25.46 -2.24
C TRP A 72 -11.67 24.01 -1.97
N SER A 73 -10.98 23.71 -0.87
CA SER A 73 -10.62 22.37 -0.47
C SER A 73 -10.95 22.12 0.99
N THR A 74 -11.30 20.88 1.31
CA THR A 74 -11.46 20.37 2.68
C THR A 74 -10.31 19.44 3.08
N ALA A 75 -9.24 19.38 2.28
CA ALA A 75 -8.14 18.43 2.47
C ALA A 75 -7.50 18.60 3.87
N ALA A 76 -7.30 17.48 4.56
CA ALA A 76 -6.70 17.46 5.89
C ALA A 76 -5.96 16.14 6.17
N GLY A 77 -5.06 16.20 7.15
CA GLY A 77 -4.30 15.06 7.63
C GLY A 77 -3.10 14.70 6.76
N ALA A 78 -2.42 13.65 7.14
CA ALA A 78 -1.17 13.21 6.53
C ALA A 78 -1.28 12.88 5.04
N TYR A 79 -2.45 12.49 4.60
CA TYR A 79 -2.76 12.08 3.23
C TYR A 79 -3.69 13.07 2.52
N GLN A 80 -3.95 14.23 3.12
CA GLN A 80 -4.82 15.29 2.60
C GLN A 80 -6.19 14.77 2.14
N PHE A 81 -6.86 14.02 3.02
CA PHE A 81 -8.20 13.51 2.73
C PHE A 81 -9.19 14.66 2.52
N LEU A 82 -9.91 14.61 1.41
CA LEU A 82 -11.12 15.41 1.25
C LEU A 82 -12.23 14.88 2.16
N GLN A 83 -13.11 15.75 2.65
CA GLN A 83 -14.21 15.37 3.53
C GLN A 83 -14.99 14.14 3.02
N GLY A 84 -15.44 14.15 1.76
CA GLY A 84 -16.21 13.03 1.20
C GLY A 84 -15.45 11.72 1.16
N THR A 85 -14.14 11.77 0.81
CA THR A 85 -13.28 10.59 0.81
C THR A 85 -13.07 10.06 2.22
N TRP A 86 -12.89 10.95 3.21
CA TRP A 86 -12.81 10.56 4.61
C TRP A 86 -14.10 9.88 5.10
N ASP A 87 -15.26 10.47 4.80
CA ASP A 87 -16.57 9.93 5.21
C ASP A 87 -16.80 8.51 4.64
N GLU A 88 -16.41 8.28 3.38
CA GLU A 88 -16.45 6.95 2.77
C GLU A 88 -15.53 5.96 3.51
N CYS A 89 -14.28 6.35 3.80
CA CYS A 89 -13.33 5.49 4.52
C CYS A 89 -13.82 5.20 5.95
N ALA A 90 -14.23 6.23 6.68
CA ALA A 90 -14.71 6.11 8.05
C ALA A 90 -15.93 5.17 8.14
N LYS A 91 -16.87 5.31 7.22
CA LYS A 91 -18.03 4.41 7.11
C LYS A 91 -17.63 2.97 6.78
N ALA A 92 -16.73 2.80 5.81
CA ALA A 92 -16.32 1.47 5.34
C ALA A 92 -15.55 0.68 6.40
N LEU A 93 -14.78 1.37 7.26
CA LEU A 93 -13.89 0.78 8.26
C LEU A 93 -14.40 0.92 9.70
N GLY A 94 -15.53 1.63 9.93
CA GLY A 94 -16.03 1.91 11.26
C GLY A 94 -15.06 2.79 12.08
N LEU A 95 -14.40 3.78 11.44
CA LEU A 95 -13.49 4.69 12.14
C LEU A 95 -14.29 5.73 12.93
N THR A 96 -13.86 6.02 14.14
CA THR A 96 -14.56 6.92 15.08
C THR A 96 -13.78 8.20 15.38
N ASP A 97 -12.56 8.34 14.87
CA ASP A 97 -11.70 9.50 15.06
C ASP A 97 -10.86 9.75 13.79
N PHE A 98 -10.19 10.90 13.74
CA PHE A 98 -9.26 11.30 12.67
C PHE A 98 -7.80 11.12 13.11
N GLY A 99 -7.54 10.23 14.06
CA GLY A 99 -6.21 9.93 14.59
C GLY A 99 -5.26 9.32 13.56
N LYS A 100 -4.01 9.22 13.94
CA LYS A 100 -2.93 8.68 13.09
C LYS A 100 -3.27 7.30 12.53
N GLU A 101 -3.68 6.39 13.39
CA GLU A 101 -4.00 5.00 13.01
C GLU A 101 -5.21 4.96 12.07
N SER A 102 -6.25 5.74 12.36
CA SER A 102 -7.44 5.85 11.51
C SER A 102 -7.11 6.41 10.12
N GLN A 103 -6.21 7.42 10.05
CA GLN A 103 -5.74 7.95 8.77
C GLN A 103 -4.90 6.93 7.99
N ASP A 104 -4.01 6.18 8.65
CA ASP A 104 -3.20 5.14 8.02
C ASP A 104 -4.08 4.00 7.49
N LEU A 105 -5.10 3.57 8.26
CA LEU A 105 -6.09 2.59 7.82
C LEU A 105 -6.90 3.10 6.60
N ALA A 106 -7.33 4.35 6.62
CA ALA A 106 -8.03 4.96 5.50
C ALA A 106 -7.16 5.01 4.24
N ALA A 107 -5.87 5.37 4.38
CA ALA A 107 -4.93 5.35 3.25
C ALA A 107 -4.72 3.92 2.72
N ALA A 108 -4.56 2.92 3.60
CA ALA A 108 -4.47 1.51 3.22
C ALA A 108 -5.74 1.03 2.50
N PHE A 109 -6.93 1.46 2.95
CA PHE A 109 -8.19 1.17 2.29
C PHE A 109 -8.23 1.73 0.86
N LEU A 110 -7.81 2.99 0.66
CA LEU A 110 -7.76 3.60 -0.67
C LEU A 110 -6.76 2.88 -1.59
N ILE A 111 -5.59 2.51 -1.09
CA ILE A 111 -4.59 1.70 -1.83
C ILE A 111 -5.21 0.37 -2.26
N ARG A 112 -5.93 -0.32 -1.34
CA ARG A 112 -6.64 -1.57 -1.65
C ARG A 112 -7.74 -1.35 -2.69
N ARG A 113 -8.54 -0.29 -2.55
CA ARG A 113 -9.60 0.09 -3.49
C ARG A 113 -9.08 0.29 -4.91
N ARG A 114 -7.86 0.82 -5.07
CA ARG A 114 -7.18 0.95 -6.36
C ARG A 114 -6.55 -0.35 -6.87
N GLY A 115 -6.65 -1.44 -6.12
CA GLY A 115 -6.02 -2.72 -6.47
C GLY A 115 -4.49 -2.66 -6.39
N ALA A 116 -3.94 -1.70 -5.63
CA ALA A 116 -2.50 -1.48 -5.53
C ALA A 116 -1.85 -2.22 -4.34
N MET A 117 -2.63 -2.70 -3.37
CA MET A 117 -2.10 -3.32 -2.16
C MET A 117 -1.13 -4.49 -2.44
N PRO A 118 -1.42 -5.44 -3.37
CA PRO A 118 -0.47 -6.51 -3.69
C PRO A 118 0.86 -5.99 -4.25
N ASP A 119 0.82 -4.87 -5.00
CA ASP A 119 2.05 -4.27 -5.55
C ASP A 119 2.85 -3.55 -4.48
N VAL A 120 2.17 -2.85 -3.56
CA VAL A 120 2.81 -2.18 -2.43
C VAL A 120 3.49 -3.22 -1.54
N LEU A 121 2.80 -4.26 -1.12
CA LEU A 121 3.35 -5.30 -0.24
C LEU A 121 4.55 -6.03 -0.86
N ALA A 122 4.52 -6.23 -2.18
CA ALA A 122 5.61 -6.87 -2.93
C ALA A 122 6.72 -5.89 -3.37
N GLY A 123 6.67 -4.61 -2.99
CA GLY A 123 7.69 -3.63 -3.37
C GLY A 123 7.68 -3.22 -4.85
N ARG A 124 6.62 -3.48 -5.60
CA ARG A 124 6.48 -3.05 -7.00
C ARG A 124 6.02 -1.59 -7.09
N LEU A 125 6.92 -0.70 -6.65
CA LEU A 125 6.64 0.73 -6.44
C LEU A 125 6.01 1.41 -7.66
N GLN A 126 6.55 1.20 -8.86
CA GLN A 126 6.05 1.85 -10.07
C GLN A 126 4.61 1.43 -10.40
N ALA A 127 4.30 0.14 -10.26
CA ALA A 127 2.94 -0.38 -10.47
C ALA A 127 1.96 0.16 -9.42
N ALA A 128 2.38 0.22 -8.16
CA ALA A 128 1.59 0.78 -7.07
C ALA A 128 1.27 2.26 -7.31
N ILE A 129 2.27 3.07 -7.68
CA ILE A 129 2.09 4.50 -8.00
C ILE A 129 1.11 4.67 -9.16
N ALA A 130 1.28 3.93 -10.26
CA ALA A 130 0.40 4.04 -11.43
C ALA A 130 -1.08 3.77 -11.10
N LYS A 131 -1.35 2.80 -10.21
CA LYS A 131 -2.70 2.49 -9.74
C LYS A 131 -3.26 3.58 -8.80
N CYS A 132 -2.41 4.17 -7.96
CA CYS A 132 -2.80 5.16 -6.96
C CYS A 132 -2.83 6.60 -7.49
N ALA A 133 -2.31 6.90 -8.69
CA ALA A 133 -2.20 8.24 -9.25
C ALA A 133 -3.55 8.96 -9.44
N LYS A 134 -4.67 8.23 -9.50
CA LYS A 134 -6.03 8.79 -9.51
C LYS A 134 -6.58 9.08 -8.11
N GLU A 135 -5.88 8.68 -7.07
CA GLU A 135 -6.29 8.94 -5.68
C GLU A 135 -5.54 10.15 -5.11
N TRP A 136 -4.24 10.25 -5.39
CA TRP A 136 -3.37 11.32 -4.89
C TRP A 136 -2.80 12.14 -6.03
N ALA A 137 -3.15 13.45 -6.03
CA ALA A 137 -2.82 14.36 -7.13
C ALA A 137 -1.31 14.63 -7.27
N SER A 138 -0.54 14.45 -6.22
CA SER A 138 0.91 14.65 -6.19
C SER A 138 1.73 13.49 -6.77
N LEU A 139 1.11 12.32 -6.99
CA LEU A 139 1.81 11.15 -7.49
C LEU A 139 2.18 11.29 -8.99
N PRO A 140 3.32 10.70 -9.41
CA PRO A 140 3.68 10.60 -10.81
C PRO A 140 2.56 10.00 -11.65
N GLY A 141 2.21 10.66 -12.76
CA GLY A 141 1.14 10.21 -13.66
C GLY A 141 -0.27 10.59 -13.22
N SER A 142 -0.41 11.43 -12.21
CA SER A 142 -1.71 11.99 -11.81
C SER A 142 -2.34 12.80 -12.95
N PRO A 143 -3.66 12.63 -13.24
CA PRO A 143 -4.34 13.30 -14.33
C PRO A 143 -4.81 14.72 -14.00
N TYR A 144 -4.56 15.24 -12.80
CA TYR A 144 -5.22 16.46 -12.29
C TYR A 144 -4.51 17.78 -12.67
N GLY A 145 -3.38 17.73 -13.42
CA GLY A 145 -2.68 18.93 -13.88
C GLY A 145 -2.01 19.77 -12.79
N GLN A 146 -1.93 19.24 -11.57
CA GLN A 146 -1.18 19.84 -10.47
C GLN A 146 0.30 19.45 -10.54
N PRO A 147 1.21 20.20 -9.87
CA PRO A 147 2.59 19.77 -9.74
C PRO A 147 2.69 18.36 -9.16
N VAL A 148 3.30 17.46 -9.90
CA VAL A 148 3.50 16.07 -9.48
C VAL A 148 4.96 15.82 -9.13
N ARG A 149 5.19 14.89 -8.23
CA ARG A 149 6.55 14.39 -7.97
C ARG A 149 7.03 13.54 -9.14
N THR A 150 8.34 13.52 -9.37
CA THR A 150 8.93 12.59 -10.34
C THR A 150 9.00 11.17 -9.76
N MET A 151 9.05 10.16 -10.64
CA MET A 151 9.25 8.79 -10.22
C MET A 151 10.57 8.60 -9.46
N SER A 152 11.61 9.34 -9.85
CA SER A 152 12.91 9.32 -9.14
C SER A 152 12.79 9.84 -7.71
N GLN A 153 12.06 10.92 -7.48
CA GLN A 153 11.80 11.45 -6.13
C GLN A 153 10.96 10.49 -5.29
N ALA A 154 9.94 9.87 -5.88
CA ALA A 154 9.11 8.89 -5.19
C ALA A 154 9.94 7.66 -4.78
N LYS A 155 10.81 7.17 -5.68
CA LYS A 155 11.71 6.06 -5.42
C LYS A 155 12.72 6.40 -4.31
N ALA A 156 13.35 7.57 -4.36
CA ALA A 156 14.29 8.01 -3.34
C ALA A 156 13.64 8.05 -1.96
N THR A 157 12.44 8.63 -1.84
CA THR A 157 11.68 8.62 -0.58
C THR A 157 11.35 7.18 -0.13
N TYR A 158 10.92 6.32 -1.04
CA TYR A 158 10.57 4.95 -0.71
C TYR A 158 11.74 4.18 -0.12
N GLU A 159 12.92 4.29 -0.73
CA GLU A 159 14.17 3.63 -0.30
C GLU A 159 14.72 4.23 1.01
N GLU A 160 14.63 5.56 1.17
CA GLU A 160 15.02 6.28 2.41
C GLU A 160 14.28 5.74 3.64
N TYR A 161 13.00 5.40 3.47
CA TYR A 161 12.17 4.88 4.55
C TYR A 161 12.07 3.35 4.58
N GLY A 162 13.06 2.65 4.01
CA GLY A 162 13.23 1.20 4.15
C GLY A 162 12.38 0.35 3.22
N GLY A 163 11.79 0.95 2.19
CA GLY A 163 11.08 0.21 1.15
C GLY A 163 12.05 -0.58 0.28
N ILE A 164 11.75 -1.84 0.08
CA ILE A 164 12.51 -2.71 -0.82
C ILE A 164 11.80 -2.69 -2.18
N ASN A 165 12.41 -1.99 -3.14
CA ASN A 165 11.89 -1.93 -4.49
C ASN A 165 12.29 -3.19 -5.24
N GLU A 166 11.36 -4.13 -5.42
CA GLU A 166 11.54 -5.19 -6.41
C GLU A 166 11.50 -4.54 -7.79
N ALA A 167 12.69 -4.29 -8.35
CA ALA A 167 12.81 -4.00 -9.76
C ALA A 167 12.20 -5.19 -10.50
N ILE A 168 11.08 -4.98 -11.21
CA ILE A 168 10.67 -5.93 -12.25
C ILE A 168 11.88 -6.05 -13.16
N PRO A 169 12.50 -7.25 -13.31
CA PRO A 169 13.55 -7.39 -14.30
C PRO A 169 12.97 -6.85 -15.60
N SER A 170 13.57 -5.78 -16.12
CA SER A 170 13.11 -5.18 -17.37
C SER A 170 13.28 -6.23 -18.45
N ILE A 171 12.20 -6.93 -18.79
CA ILE A 171 12.16 -7.84 -19.93
C ILE A 171 12.30 -6.93 -21.14
N LYS A 172 13.51 -6.86 -21.69
CA LYS A 172 13.75 -6.14 -22.93
C LYS A 172 12.79 -6.71 -23.98
N PRO A 173 12.00 -5.88 -24.68
CA PRO A 173 11.16 -6.35 -25.76
C PRO A 173 12.03 -7.14 -26.76
N GLY A 174 11.70 -8.41 -27.03
CA GLY A 174 12.42 -9.27 -27.98
C GLY A 174 13.26 -10.39 -27.41
N VAL A 175 13.33 -10.54 -26.07
CA VAL A 175 13.95 -11.74 -25.48
C VAL A 175 12.91 -12.86 -25.40
N PRO A 176 13.13 -14.01 -26.04
CA PRO A 176 12.21 -15.16 -25.94
C PRO A 176 12.05 -15.57 -24.47
N MET A 177 10.80 -15.73 -24.00
CA MET A 177 10.49 -16.06 -22.59
C MET A 177 11.06 -17.42 -22.13
N LEU A 178 11.34 -18.33 -23.03
CA LEU A 178 11.80 -19.68 -22.72
C LEU A 178 13.14 -19.76 -21.93
N PRO A 179 14.17 -18.93 -22.17
CA PRO A 179 15.42 -19.04 -21.38
C PRO A 179 15.39 -18.31 -20.04
N LEU A 180 14.37 -17.49 -19.76
CA LEU A 180 14.29 -16.73 -18.49
C LEU A 180 13.69 -17.56 -17.33
N ILE A 181 12.89 -18.56 -17.63
CA ILE A 181 12.25 -19.42 -16.61
C ILE A 181 13.30 -20.17 -15.77
N PRO A 182 14.33 -20.80 -16.34
CA PRO A 182 15.40 -21.45 -15.57
C PRO A 182 16.20 -20.48 -14.70
N ALA A 183 16.48 -19.27 -15.19
CA ALA A 183 17.25 -18.25 -14.44
C ALA A 183 16.47 -17.71 -13.26
N ILE A 184 15.17 -17.47 -13.40
CA ILE A 184 14.28 -17.05 -12.31
C ILE A 184 14.17 -18.19 -11.28
N ILE A 185 13.96 -19.42 -11.73
CA ILE A 185 13.87 -20.59 -10.86
C ILE A 185 15.19 -20.80 -10.11
N SER A 186 16.35 -20.74 -10.77
CA SER A 186 17.64 -20.92 -10.12
C SER A 186 18.00 -19.83 -9.11
N ALA A 187 17.52 -18.59 -9.31
CA ALA A 187 17.75 -17.48 -8.39
C ALA A 187 16.87 -17.54 -7.13
N PHE A 188 15.65 -18.07 -7.25
CA PHE A 188 14.68 -18.12 -6.15
C PHE A 188 14.58 -19.47 -5.46
N LEU A 189 14.95 -20.56 -6.15
CA LEU A 189 14.87 -21.92 -5.63
C LEU A 189 15.66 -22.13 -4.32
N PRO A 190 16.93 -21.64 -4.17
CA PRO A 190 17.68 -21.82 -2.93
C PRO A 190 17.00 -21.13 -1.73
N LYS A 191 16.42 -19.95 -1.95
CA LYS A 191 15.72 -19.20 -0.90
C LYS A 191 14.39 -19.86 -0.52
N LEU A 192 13.70 -20.48 -1.47
CA LEU A 192 12.49 -21.26 -1.22
C LEU A 192 12.80 -22.55 -0.46
N ILE A 193 13.87 -23.24 -0.81
CA ILE A 193 14.36 -24.45 -0.11
C ILE A 193 14.64 -24.16 1.36
N GLU A 194 15.20 -23.00 1.66
CA GLU A 194 15.52 -22.57 3.02
C GLU A 194 14.30 -22.10 3.83
N ALA A 195 13.28 -21.59 3.14
CA ALA A 195 12.09 -21.02 3.76
C ALA A 195 11.02 -22.07 4.10
N VAL A 196 10.86 -23.11 3.27
CA VAL A 196 9.80 -24.12 3.43
C VAL A 196 9.91 -24.92 4.75
N PRO A 197 11.09 -25.42 5.19
CA PRO A 197 11.20 -26.08 6.49
C PRO A 197 10.89 -25.17 7.66
N LYS A 198 11.31 -23.89 7.60
CA LYS A 198 11.04 -22.90 8.66
C LYS A 198 9.55 -22.57 8.76
N LEU A 199 8.82 -22.57 7.66
CA LEU A 199 7.37 -22.36 7.66
C LEU A 199 6.60 -23.50 8.34
N THR A 200 7.06 -24.75 8.21
CA THR A 200 6.45 -25.90 8.89
C THR A 200 6.75 -25.94 10.38
N GLU A 201 7.88 -25.38 10.82
CA GLU A 201 8.23 -25.25 12.25
C GLU A 201 7.49 -24.09 12.94
N ILE A 202 7.23 -23.01 12.21
CA ILE A 202 6.54 -21.80 12.74
C ILE A 202 5.03 -22.01 12.89
N PHE A 203 4.44 -22.94 12.11
CA PHE A 203 3.00 -23.23 12.11
C PHE A 203 2.66 -24.71 12.38
N PRO A 204 3.12 -25.31 13.49
CA PRO A 204 2.68 -26.64 13.86
C PRO A 204 1.20 -26.54 14.32
N GLY A 205 0.27 -26.99 13.49
CA GLY A 205 -1.16 -26.93 13.78
C GLY A 205 -1.90 -25.72 13.22
N GLY A 206 -1.33 -25.04 12.21
CA GLY A 206 -1.97 -23.92 11.52
C GLY A 206 -3.31 -24.28 10.90
N SER A 207 -4.16 -23.26 10.71
CA SER A 207 -5.49 -23.37 10.09
C SER A 207 -5.44 -24.15 8.76
N GLU A 208 -6.57 -24.74 8.37
CA GLU A 208 -6.71 -25.52 7.11
C GLU A 208 -6.21 -24.73 5.86
N VAL A 209 -6.32 -23.40 5.91
CA VAL A 209 -5.81 -22.47 4.88
C VAL A 209 -4.28 -22.43 4.87
N ALA A 210 -3.63 -22.41 6.03
CA ALA A 210 -2.17 -22.43 6.13
C ALA A 210 -1.60 -23.76 5.60
N GLN A 211 -2.23 -24.89 5.94
CA GLN A 211 -1.85 -26.22 5.44
C GLN A 211 -2.05 -26.35 3.93
N ARG A 212 -3.12 -25.79 3.36
CA ARG A 212 -3.33 -25.72 1.90
C ARG A 212 -2.25 -24.91 1.19
N ASN A 213 -1.88 -23.78 1.74
CA ASN A 213 -0.85 -22.91 1.16
C ASN A 213 0.53 -23.56 1.20
N VAL A 214 0.87 -24.26 2.29
CA VAL A 214 2.12 -25.04 2.39
C VAL A 214 2.11 -26.19 1.39
N LYS A 215 1.02 -26.96 1.24
CA LYS A 215 0.90 -28.02 0.23
C LYS A 215 1.01 -27.48 -1.19
N ALA A 216 0.39 -26.34 -1.49
CA ALA A 216 0.49 -25.70 -2.81
C ALA A 216 1.93 -25.24 -3.11
N ALA A 217 2.63 -24.66 -2.13
CA ALA A 217 4.03 -24.26 -2.27
C ALA A 217 4.95 -25.49 -2.49
N THR A 218 4.72 -26.59 -1.78
CA THR A 218 5.47 -27.85 -1.95
C THR A 218 5.24 -28.45 -3.34
N LEU A 219 4.00 -28.45 -3.83
CA LEU A 219 3.67 -28.96 -5.16
C LEU A 219 4.33 -28.14 -6.28
N VAL A 220 4.30 -26.81 -6.18
CA VAL A 220 5.00 -25.92 -7.12
C VAL A 220 6.52 -26.16 -7.10
N PHE A 221 7.06 -26.40 -5.92
CA PHE A 221 8.47 -26.73 -5.74
C PHE A 221 8.85 -28.06 -6.42
N ASP A 222 8.06 -29.12 -6.23
CA ASP A 222 8.31 -30.45 -6.82
C ASP A 222 8.22 -30.37 -8.34
N ILE A 223 7.24 -29.68 -8.89
CA ILE A 223 7.11 -29.44 -10.35
C ILE A 223 8.32 -28.67 -10.90
N ALA A 224 8.78 -27.65 -10.20
CA ALA A 224 9.94 -26.87 -10.61
C ALA A 224 11.24 -27.70 -10.57
N LYS A 225 11.37 -28.60 -9.60
CA LYS A 225 12.51 -29.52 -9.46
C LYS A 225 12.54 -30.56 -10.59
N GLU A 226 11.40 -31.13 -10.94
CA GLU A 226 11.30 -32.06 -12.09
C GLU A 226 11.62 -31.37 -13.41
N ALA A 227 11.15 -30.14 -13.62
CA ALA A 227 11.44 -29.37 -14.83
C ALA A 227 12.92 -28.96 -14.98
N LEU A 228 13.71 -29.00 -13.89
CA LEU A 228 15.15 -28.70 -13.91
C LEU A 228 16.01 -29.93 -14.22
N HIS A 229 15.44 -31.12 -14.13
CA HIS A 229 16.12 -32.39 -14.39
C HIS A 229 15.68 -33.05 -15.70
N ALA A 230 14.75 -32.44 -16.44
CA ALA A 230 14.29 -32.83 -17.77
C ALA A 230 14.95 -31.99 -18.86
#